data_3ca2861aed41f0d181c3a72aba2c7f38
#
_entry.id   3ca2861aed41f0d181c3a72aba2c7f38
#
_cell.length_a   1.000
_cell.length_b   1.000
_cell.length_c   1.000
_cell.angle_alpha   90.00
_cell.angle_beta   90.00
_cell.angle_gamma   90.00
#
_symmetry.space_group_name_H-M   'P 1'
#
loop_
_entity.id
_entity.type
_entity.pdbx_description
1 polymer ?
#
loop_
_entity_poly.entity_id
_entity_poly.type
_entity_poly.pdbx_seq_one_letter_code
_entity_poly.pdbx_strand_id
1 'polypeptide(L)'
;MKKNKKKTNIKIKNMVLLLFIIIGINSIFFNNNSYSKVEVNYKTELISLGDTLWSIAKRESQNNKYYQDKDIREIVHDLKRLNNLQASDLVVGQEIKIPQI
;
A
#
# COMPACT_ATOMS: atom_id res chain seq x y z
N MET A 1 40.71 -20.31 38.60
CA MET A 1 39.27 -20.59 38.42
C MET A 1 38.38 -19.35 38.52
N LYS A 2 38.63 -18.45 39.48
CA LYS A 2 37.83 -17.23 39.62
C LYS A 2 37.94 -16.27 38.41
N LYS A 3 39.06 -16.21 37.74
CA LYS A 3 39.28 -15.36 36.52
C LYS A 3 38.44 -15.84 35.31
N ASN A 4 38.21 -17.14 35.17
CA ASN A 4 37.43 -17.69 34.09
C ASN A 4 35.92 -17.38 34.21
N LYS A 5 35.40 -17.38 35.43
CA LYS A 5 33.99 -17.01 35.69
C LYS A 5 33.72 -15.52 35.37
N LYS A 6 34.65 -14.62 35.68
CA LYS A 6 34.52 -13.19 35.36
C LYS A 6 34.56 -12.93 33.86
N LYS A 7 35.42 -13.62 33.12
CA LYS A 7 35.44 -13.51 31.63
C LYS A 7 34.15 -14.00 30.99
N THR A 8 33.57 -15.09 31.51
CA THR A 8 32.31 -15.63 31.01
C THR A 8 31.16 -14.67 31.23
N ASN A 9 31.08 -14.04 32.40
CA ASN A 9 30.04 -13.08 32.73
C ASN A 9 30.11 -11.82 31.86
N ILE A 10 31.30 -11.32 31.55
CA ILE A 10 31.51 -10.16 30.67
C ILE A 10 31.06 -10.49 29.25
N LYS A 11 31.36 -11.68 28.72
CA LYS A 11 30.93 -12.12 27.40
C LYS A 11 29.41 -12.23 27.33
N ILE A 12 28.76 -12.76 28.34
CA ILE A 12 27.31 -12.88 28.42
C ILE A 12 26.66 -11.50 28.46
N LYS A 13 27.17 -10.57 29.25
CA LYS A 13 26.69 -9.19 29.29
C LYS A 13 26.82 -8.49 27.94
N ASN A 14 27.92 -8.67 27.25
CA ASN A 14 28.15 -8.10 25.92
C ASN A 14 27.19 -8.72 24.88
N MET A 15 26.94 -10.01 24.95
CA MET A 15 25.98 -10.68 24.06
C MET A 15 24.55 -10.19 24.30
N VAL A 16 24.15 -10.03 25.54
CA VAL A 16 22.82 -9.48 25.89
C VAL A 16 22.69 -8.05 25.40
N LEU A 17 23.73 -7.23 25.56
CA LEU A 17 23.75 -5.85 25.09
C LEU A 17 23.61 -5.78 23.57
N LEU A 18 24.32 -6.62 22.84
CA LEU A 18 24.21 -6.71 21.38
C LEU A 18 22.79 -7.13 20.94
N LEU A 19 22.17 -8.08 21.63
CA LEU A 19 20.79 -8.48 21.36
C LEU A 19 19.81 -7.31 21.54
N PHE A 20 19.97 -6.53 22.60
CA PHE A 20 19.13 -5.34 22.82
C PHE A 20 19.30 -4.30 21.71
N ILE A 21 20.52 -4.10 21.23
CA ILE A 21 20.79 -3.17 20.13
C ILE A 21 20.11 -3.65 18.84
N ILE A 22 20.22 -4.93 18.53
CA ILE A 22 19.57 -5.51 17.33
C ILE A 22 18.05 -5.39 17.39
N ILE A 23 17.44 -5.68 18.53
CA ILE A 23 15.99 -5.54 18.73
C ILE A 23 15.56 -4.07 18.60
N GLY A 24 16.33 -3.15 19.16
CA GLY A 24 16.08 -1.71 19.07
C GLY A 24 16.13 -1.19 17.64
N ILE A 25 17.10 -1.61 16.85
CA ILE A 25 17.24 -1.24 15.44
C ILE A 25 16.04 -1.76 14.63
N ASN A 26 15.63 -3.00 14.85
CA ASN A 26 14.46 -3.59 14.19
C ASN A 26 13.17 -2.81 14.51
N SER A 27 12.99 -2.39 15.76
CA SER A 27 11.84 -1.58 16.16
C SER A 27 11.79 -0.24 15.42
N ILE A 28 12.93 0.40 15.25
CA ILE A 28 13.04 1.67 14.52
C ILE A 28 12.69 1.48 13.04
N PHE A 29 13.17 0.41 12.41
CA PHE A 29 12.88 0.11 11.01
C PHE A 29 11.38 -0.22 10.79
N PHE A 30 10.76 -0.95 11.70
CA PHE A 30 9.33 -1.25 11.61
C PHE A 30 8.47 0.00 11.75
N ASN A 31 8.84 0.92 12.62
CA ASN A 31 8.09 2.16 12.82
C ASN A 31 8.19 3.10 11.60
N ASN A 32 9.29 3.12 10.90
CA ASN A 32 9.47 3.97 9.72
C ASN A 32 8.58 3.54 8.55
N ASN A 33 8.23 2.28 8.45
CA ASN A 33 7.35 1.77 7.41
C ASN A 33 5.89 2.24 7.56
N SER A 34 5.48 2.67 8.74
CA SER A 34 4.11 3.13 8.98
C SER A 34 3.87 4.58 8.53
N TYR A 35 4.91 5.37 8.28
CA TYR A 35 4.79 6.78 7.92
C TYR A 35 4.66 7.02 6.41
N SER A 36 4.91 6.04 5.57
CA SER A 36 4.88 6.20 4.11
C SER A 36 3.55 5.81 3.47
N LYS A 37 2.54 5.43 4.26
CA LYS A 37 1.23 5.09 3.72
C LYS A 37 0.42 6.35 3.45
N VAL A 38 0.28 6.69 2.17
CA VAL A 38 -0.73 7.63 1.72
C VAL A 38 -2.09 6.95 1.91
N GLU A 39 -2.99 7.58 2.66
CA GLU A 39 -4.35 7.08 2.80
C GLU A 39 -5.07 7.18 1.46
N VAL A 40 -5.46 6.03 0.92
CA VAL A 40 -6.25 5.96 -0.30
C VAL A 40 -7.72 5.92 0.10
N ASN A 41 -8.45 6.94 -0.28
CA ASN A 41 -9.89 7.00 -0.14
C ASN A 41 -10.54 6.50 -1.44
N TYR A 42 -11.80 6.14 -1.36
CA TYR A 42 -12.57 5.69 -2.51
C TYR A 42 -13.79 6.58 -2.68
N LYS A 43 -14.03 7.01 -3.91
CA LYS A 43 -15.30 7.63 -4.28
C LYS A 43 -16.16 6.60 -4.98
N THR A 44 -17.48 6.71 -4.82
CA THR A 44 -18.46 5.86 -5.50
C THR A 44 -19.07 6.65 -6.63
N GLU A 45 -19.18 6.06 -7.81
CA GLU A 45 -19.78 6.67 -8.98
C GLU A 45 -20.80 5.76 -9.62
N LEU A 46 -21.92 6.33 -10.01
CA LEU A 46 -22.98 5.62 -10.74
C LEU A 46 -22.66 5.64 -12.23
N ILE A 47 -22.85 4.49 -12.87
CA ILE A 47 -22.63 4.35 -14.30
C ILE A 47 -23.85 4.91 -15.04
N SER A 48 -23.57 5.83 -15.96
CA SER A 48 -24.55 6.45 -16.84
C SER A 48 -24.54 5.77 -18.22
N LEU A 49 -25.60 5.99 -18.97
CA LEU A 49 -25.71 5.47 -20.32
C LEU A 49 -24.54 5.99 -21.19
N GLY A 50 -23.87 5.08 -21.88
CA GLY A 50 -22.72 5.40 -22.71
C GLY A 50 -21.38 5.38 -22.00
N ASP A 51 -21.34 5.20 -20.68
CA ASP A 51 -20.08 5.08 -19.94
C ASP A 51 -19.41 3.75 -20.23
N THR A 52 -18.09 3.82 -20.41
CA THR A 52 -17.22 2.64 -20.53
C THR A 52 -16.10 2.75 -19.53
N LEU A 53 -15.46 1.64 -19.17
CA LEU A 53 -14.28 1.68 -18.32
C LEU A 53 -13.17 2.51 -18.93
N TRP A 54 -13.03 2.48 -20.25
CA TRP A 54 -12.04 3.28 -20.94
C TRP A 54 -12.32 4.78 -20.81
N SER A 55 -13.57 5.20 -21.01
CA SER A 55 -13.94 6.62 -20.88
C SER A 55 -13.77 7.13 -19.44
N ILE A 56 -14.12 6.30 -18.47
CA ILE A 56 -13.94 6.62 -17.04
C ILE A 56 -12.44 6.71 -16.73
N ALA A 57 -11.65 5.74 -17.18
CA ALA A 57 -10.22 5.72 -16.98
C ALA A 57 -9.53 6.95 -17.60
N LYS A 58 -9.95 7.34 -18.80
CA LYS A 58 -9.43 8.53 -19.47
C LYS A 58 -9.74 9.80 -18.68
N ARG A 59 -10.96 9.94 -18.20
CA ARG A 59 -11.35 11.06 -17.35
C ARG A 59 -10.54 11.10 -16.07
N GLU A 60 -10.41 9.96 -15.39
CA GLU A 60 -9.67 9.87 -14.15
C GLU A 60 -8.17 10.10 -14.33
N SER A 61 -7.59 9.71 -15.44
CA SER A 61 -6.19 9.99 -15.73
C SER A 61 -5.89 11.49 -15.80
N GLN A 62 -6.87 12.28 -16.19
CA GLN A 62 -6.74 13.73 -16.34
C GLN A 62 -7.06 14.49 -15.06
N ASN A 63 -8.00 13.99 -14.25
CA ASN A 63 -8.57 14.75 -13.13
C ASN A 63 -8.27 14.16 -11.75
N ASN A 64 -7.76 12.95 -11.69
CA ASN A 64 -7.56 12.22 -10.43
C ASN A 64 -6.06 12.10 -10.12
N LYS A 65 -5.63 12.67 -9.02
CA LYS A 65 -4.23 12.64 -8.61
C LYS A 65 -3.71 11.22 -8.38
N TYR A 66 -4.59 10.33 -7.92
CA TYR A 66 -4.21 8.92 -7.71
C TYR A 66 -3.75 8.26 -9.00
N TYR A 67 -4.39 8.58 -10.11
CA TYR A 67 -4.10 8.03 -11.43
C TYR A 67 -3.21 8.91 -12.30
N GLN A 68 -2.71 9.99 -11.74
CA GLN A 68 -1.75 10.85 -12.44
C GLN A 68 -0.51 10.04 -12.83
N ASP A 69 -0.03 10.19 -14.04
CA ASP A 69 1.13 9.48 -14.61
C ASP A 69 0.92 7.99 -14.89
N LYS A 70 -0.30 7.48 -14.74
CA LYS A 70 -0.62 6.09 -15.12
C LYS A 70 -1.23 6.02 -16.51
N ASP A 71 -0.89 4.94 -17.22
CA ASP A 71 -1.49 4.65 -18.52
C ASP A 71 -2.95 4.27 -18.36
N ILE A 72 -3.77 4.64 -19.35
CA ILE A 72 -5.22 4.35 -19.33
C ILE A 72 -5.49 2.86 -19.22
N ARG A 73 -4.69 2.01 -19.83
CA ARG A 73 -4.81 0.54 -19.73
C ARG A 73 -4.60 0.05 -18.31
N GLU A 74 -3.64 0.61 -17.62
CA GLU A 74 -3.39 0.28 -16.21
C GLU A 74 -4.56 0.70 -15.32
N ILE A 75 -5.11 1.87 -15.60
CA ILE A 75 -6.27 2.37 -14.86
C ILE A 75 -7.49 1.48 -15.09
N VAL A 76 -7.76 1.07 -16.31
CA VAL A 76 -8.85 0.13 -16.63
C VAL A 76 -8.67 -1.18 -15.90
N HIS A 77 -7.46 -1.72 -15.90
CA HIS A 77 -7.15 -2.97 -15.21
C HIS A 77 -7.34 -2.84 -13.70
N ASP A 78 -6.91 -1.74 -13.13
CA ASP A 78 -7.04 -1.44 -11.71
C ASP A 78 -8.50 -1.30 -11.29
N LEU A 79 -9.31 -0.59 -12.08
CA LEU A 79 -10.74 -0.43 -11.84
C LEU A 79 -11.49 -1.76 -11.93
N LYS A 80 -11.14 -2.61 -12.89
CA LYS A 80 -11.70 -3.97 -12.99
C LYS A 80 -11.42 -4.79 -11.74
N ARG A 81 -10.18 -4.81 -11.32
CA ARG A 81 -9.74 -5.56 -10.15
C ARG A 81 -10.41 -5.05 -8.88
N LEU A 82 -10.45 -3.74 -8.70
CA LEU A 82 -11.00 -3.12 -7.50
C LEU A 82 -12.51 -3.38 -7.37
N ASN A 83 -13.23 -3.43 -8.49
CA ASN A 83 -14.67 -3.61 -8.52
C ASN A 83 -15.12 -5.03 -8.86
N ASN A 84 -14.18 -5.98 -8.90
CA ASN A 84 -14.44 -7.39 -9.23
C ASN A 84 -15.16 -7.59 -10.58
N LEU A 85 -14.81 -6.79 -11.57
CA LEU A 85 -15.36 -6.87 -12.91
C LEU A 85 -14.58 -7.87 -13.73
N GLN A 86 -15.25 -8.87 -14.31
CA GLN A 86 -14.62 -9.88 -15.17
C GLN A 86 -14.50 -9.40 -16.61
N ALA A 87 -15.39 -8.53 -17.04
CA ALA A 87 -15.44 -7.96 -18.37
C ALA A 87 -15.47 -6.44 -18.30
N SER A 88 -15.25 -5.77 -19.45
CA SER A 88 -15.32 -4.31 -19.56
C SER A 88 -16.75 -3.76 -19.52
N ASP A 89 -17.72 -4.65 -19.52
CA ASP A 89 -19.13 -4.28 -19.62
C ASP A 89 -19.64 -3.69 -18.32
N LEU A 90 -20.16 -2.47 -18.42
CA LEU A 90 -20.78 -1.77 -17.32
C LEU A 90 -22.29 -1.74 -17.53
N VAL A 91 -23.02 -1.83 -16.43
CA VAL A 91 -24.49 -1.73 -16.42
C VAL A 91 -24.88 -0.35 -15.93
N VAL A 92 -25.84 0.30 -16.61
CA VAL A 92 -26.36 1.60 -16.19
C VAL A 92 -26.97 1.48 -14.79
N GLY A 93 -26.61 2.40 -13.91
CA GLY A 93 -27.03 2.39 -12.50
C GLY A 93 -26.13 1.57 -11.58
N GLN A 94 -25.13 0.87 -12.13
CA GLN A 94 -24.14 0.15 -11.34
C GLN A 94 -23.25 1.16 -10.59
N GLU A 95 -22.91 0.84 -9.36
CA GLU A 95 -21.95 1.61 -8.59
C GLU A 95 -20.55 1.04 -8.76
N ILE A 96 -19.58 1.90 -9.03
CA ILE A 96 -18.18 1.54 -9.04
C ILE A 96 -17.41 2.38 -8.03
N LYS A 97 -16.37 1.76 -7.47
CA LYS A 97 -15.44 2.44 -6.57
C LYS A 97 -14.23 2.89 -7.36
N ILE A 98 -13.83 4.13 -7.17
CA ILE A 98 -12.67 4.74 -7.80
C ILE A 98 -11.75 5.25 -6.70
N PRO A 99 -10.48 4.84 -6.67
CA PRO A 99 -9.55 5.32 -5.66
C PRO A 99 -9.21 6.79 -5.89
N GLN A 100 -9.01 7.51 -4.82
CA GLN A 100 -8.58 8.90 -4.82
C GLN A 100 -7.70 9.18 -3.62
N ILE A 101 -6.90 10.22 -3.73
CA ILE A 101 -6.04 10.69 -2.64
C ILE A 101 -6.72 11.82 -1.91
#